data_bff2aa40648e174bf872704e7a6659e8
#
_entry.id   bff2aa40648e174bf872704e7a6659e8
#
_cell.length_a   1.000
_cell.length_b   1.000
_cell.length_c   1.000
_cell.angle_alpha   90.00
_cell.angle_beta   90.00
_cell.angle_gamma   90.00
#
_symmetry.space_group_name_H-M   'P 1'
#
loop_
_entity.id
_entity.type
_entity.pdbx_description
1 polymer ?
#
loop_
_entity_poly.entity_id
_entity_poly.type
_entity_poly.pdbx_seq_one_letter_code
_entity_poly.pdbx_strand_id
1 'polypeptide(L)'
;MFLSAILLQIASIILSYFHFKLERFMARICLFPGTFDPVTLGHTDIIKRSLPLFDKLVIGIGRNSNKVAMFSEAQRVSWIKEIYKDEPKIDVLAYDGLTVNCCKSIGANFILRGIRYVSDFEYEKAIADMNRSLADNVETVFLTCLPEFTSVASTLVRDVIKNGGDVSQFLPEEIKIDITNGNLVR
;
A
#
# COMPACT_ATOMS: atom_id res chain seq x y z
N MET A 1 39.09 11.58 39.24
CA MET A 1 37.98 10.57 39.20
C MET A 1 36.60 11.19 38.93
N PHE A 2 36.18 12.25 39.61
CA PHE A 2 34.86 12.90 39.40
C PHE A 2 34.64 13.51 38.01
N LEU A 3 35.65 14.14 37.42
CA LEU A 3 35.54 14.81 36.12
C LEU A 3 35.30 13.84 34.93
N SER A 4 35.92 12.64 35.01
CA SER A 4 35.74 11.60 33.98
C SER A 4 34.35 10.96 34.01
N ALA A 5 33.74 10.83 35.17
CA ALA A 5 32.38 10.31 35.31
C ALA A 5 31.33 11.31 34.75
N ILE A 6 31.51 12.61 34.96
CA ILE A 6 30.65 13.66 34.42
C ILE A 6 30.76 13.72 32.89
N LEU A 7 31.96 13.62 32.32
CA LEU A 7 32.19 13.59 30.88
C LEU A 7 31.55 12.38 30.21
N LEU A 8 31.61 11.20 30.82
CA LEU A 8 30.95 9.97 30.33
C LEU A 8 29.44 10.11 30.38
N GLN A 9 28.88 10.74 31.39
CA GLN A 9 27.43 10.97 31.52
C GLN A 9 26.91 11.96 30.50
N ILE A 10 27.64 13.04 30.23
CA ILE A 10 27.31 14.02 29.19
C ILE A 10 27.41 13.37 27.81
N ALA A 11 28.45 12.60 27.53
CA ALA A 11 28.58 11.86 26.27
C ALA A 11 27.41 10.89 26.03
N SER A 12 26.98 10.16 27.07
CA SER A 12 25.83 9.25 27.01
C SER A 12 24.51 10.00 26.71
N ILE A 13 24.30 11.16 27.32
CA ILE A 13 23.11 12.00 27.08
C ILE A 13 23.12 12.55 25.65
N ILE A 14 24.28 13.01 25.17
CA ILE A 14 24.44 13.51 23.79
C ILE A 14 24.22 12.37 22.78
N LEU A 15 24.77 11.18 23.00
CA LEU A 15 24.54 10.01 22.15
C LEU A 15 23.06 9.61 22.13
N SER A 16 22.41 9.57 23.29
CA SER A 16 20.99 9.26 23.43
C SER A 16 20.11 10.30 22.71
N TYR A 17 20.46 11.58 22.82
CA TYR A 17 19.77 12.67 22.11
C TYR A 17 19.97 12.57 20.58
N PHE A 18 21.19 12.27 20.13
CA PHE A 18 21.47 12.02 18.70
C PHE A 18 20.75 10.77 18.19
N HIS A 19 20.73 9.69 18.95
CA HIS A 19 20.01 8.46 18.60
C HIS A 19 18.50 8.73 18.49
N PHE A 20 17.89 9.38 19.48
CA PHE A 20 16.49 9.80 19.46
C PHE A 20 16.17 10.73 18.28
N LYS A 21 17.09 11.64 17.93
CA LYS A 21 16.94 12.54 16.79
C LYS A 21 17.09 11.81 15.45
N LEU A 22 17.98 10.81 15.36
CA LEU A 22 18.13 9.96 14.17
C LEU A 22 16.89 9.07 13.95
N GLU A 23 16.33 8.45 14.99
CA GLU A 23 15.09 7.68 14.89
C GLU A 23 13.91 8.55 14.42
N ARG A 24 13.85 9.81 14.83
CA ARG A 24 12.84 10.77 14.39
C ARG A 24 13.05 11.25 12.93
N PHE A 25 14.24 11.04 12.35
CA PHE A 25 14.57 11.36 10.96
C PHE A 25 14.39 10.19 9.99
N MET A 26 14.12 8.96 10.46
CA MET A 26 13.78 7.84 9.60
C MET A 26 12.37 8.06 9.06
N ALA A 27 12.28 8.41 7.78
CA ALA A 27 11.00 8.59 7.11
C ALA A 27 10.17 7.29 7.21
N ARG A 28 8.91 7.42 7.63
CA ARG A 28 7.95 6.32 7.67
C ARG A 28 7.44 6.06 6.27
N ILE A 29 8.21 5.28 5.51
CA ILE A 29 7.86 4.89 4.15
C ILE A 29 7.03 3.61 4.20
N CYS A 30 5.86 3.64 3.61
CA CYS A 30 4.93 2.52 3.57
C CYS A 30 4.69 2.04 2.15
N LEU A 31 4.74 0.72 1.93
CA LEU A 31 4.30 0.09 0.69
C LEU A 31 2.85 -0.39 0.86
N PHE A 32 1.97 0.00 -0.06
CA PHE A 32 0.63 -0.57 -0.19
C PHE A 32 0.61 -1.50 -1.41
N PRO A 33 0.85 -2.81 -1.21
CA PRO A 33 0.90 -3.77 -2.31
C PRO A 33 -0.50 -4.25 -2.69
N GLY A 34 -0.74 -4.37 -3.98
CA GLY A 34 -1.99 -4.91 -4.51
C GLY A 34 -1.93 -5.17 -6.01
N THR A 35 -2.93 -5.84 -6.56
CA THR A 35 -3.08 -5.98 -8.01
C THR A 35 -3.76 -4.78 -8.65
N PHE A 36 -4.66 -4.10 -7.91
CA PHE A 36 -5.44 -2.93 -8.35
C PHE A 36 -6.06 -3.12 -9.74
N ASP A 37 -6.79 -4.21 -9.91
CA ASP A 37 -7.32 -4.67 -11.18
C ASP A 37 -8.88 -4.70 -11.20
N PRO A 38 -9.55 -3.53 -11.29
CA PRO A 38 -9.00 -2.17 -11.19
C PRO A 38 -8.83 -1.69 -9.74
N VAL A 39 -8.23 -0.49 -9.56
CA VAL A 39 -8.33 0.25 -8.30
C VAL A 39 -9.79 0.62 -8.07
N THR A 40 -10.26 0.60 -6.81
CA THR A 40 -11.66 0.84 -6.43
C THR A 40 -11.75 1.88 -5.32
N LEU A 41 -12.96 2.39 -5.04
CA LEU A 41 -13.20 3.32 -3.92
C LEU A 41 -12.77 2.73 -2.57
N GLY A 42 -12.85 1.40 -2.39
CA GLY A 42 -12.32 0.76 -1.18
C GLY A 42 -10.80 0.89 -1.04
N HIS A 43 -10.05 0.86 -2.14
CA HIS A 43 -8.61 1.12 -2.11
C HIS A 43 -8.30 2.59 -1.82
N THR A 44 -9.02 3.52 -2.46
CA THR A 44 -8.79 4.96 -2.26
C THR A 44 -9.15 5.41 -0.85
N ASP A 45 -10.14 4.80 -0.21
CA ASP A 45 -10.46 5.02 1.21
C ASP A 45 -9.28 4.66 2.11
N ILE A 46 -8.75 3.44 1.97
CA ILE A 46 -7.59 2.98 2.74
C ILE A 46 -6.38 3.90 2.51
N ILE A 47 -6.09 4.25 1.26
CA ILE A 47 -4.99 5.16 0.91
C ILE A 47 -5.18 6.50 1.61
N LYS A 48 -6.32 7.15 1.45
CA LYS A 48 -6.62 8.46 2.03
C LYS A 48 -6.45 8.47 3.55
N ARG A 49 -6.96 7.45 4.24
CA ARG A 49 -6.86 7.34 5.70
C ARG A 49 -5.46 6.98 6.19
N SER A 50 -4.63 6.40 5.34
CA SER A 50 -3.23 6.07 5.68
C SER A 50 -2.27 7.24 5.54
N LEU A 51 -2.56 8.24 4.70
CA LEU A 51 -1.66 9.39 4.44
C LEU A 51 -1.18 10.14 5.69
N PRO A 52 -2.01 10.37 6.73
CA PRO A 52 -1.54 11.01 7.95
C PRO A 52 -0.58 10.15 8.79
N LEU A 53 -0.57 8.83 8.57
CA LEU A 53 0.23 7.88 9.34
C LEU A 53 1.67 7.79 8.85
N PHE A 54 1.91 8.12 7.56
CA PHE A 54 3.19 7.93 6.89
C PHE A 54 3.70 9.23 6.28
N ASP A 55 5.02 9.30 6.15
CA ASP A 55 5.68 10.43 5.48
C ASP A 55 5.69 10.22 3.96
N LYS A 56 5.67 8.95 3.52
CA LYS A 56 5.54 8.54 2.12
C LYS A 56 4.76 7.23 2.00
N LEU A 57 3.85 7.17 1.03
CA LEU A 57 3.11 5.96 0.66
C LEU A 57 3.46 5.57 -0.77
N VAL A 58 3.92 4.34 -0.96
CA VAL A 58 4.21 3.79 -2.29
C VAL A 58 3.14 2.76 -2.63
N ILE A 59 2.38 3.00 -3.69
CA ILE A 59 1.38 2.05 -4.18
C ILE A 59 2.10 1.08 -5.13
N GLY A 60 2.23 -0.18 -4.69
CA GLY A 60 2.97 -1.21 -5.41
C GLY A 60 2.04 -2.16 -6.16
N ILE A 61 2.13 -2.14 -7.50
CA ILE A 61 1.38 -3.08 -8.34
C ILE A 61 2.20 -4.35 -8.50
N GLY A 62 1.84 -5.39 -7.73
CA GLY A 62 2.50 -6.69 -7.82
C GLY A 62 2.12 -7.43 -9.10
N ARG A 63 3.12 -7.88 -9.85
CA ARG A 63 2.94 -8.81 -10.95
C ARG A 63 2.71 -10.21 -10.40
N ASN A 64 1.56 -10.77 -10.67
CA ASN A 64 1.26 -12.15 -10.33
C ASN A 64 1.25 -12.98 -11.61
N SER A 65 2.32 -13.76 -11.83
CA SER A 65 2.47 -14.62 -13.01
C SER A 65 1.36 -15.69 -13.13
N ASN A 66 0.67 -15.99 -12.04
CA ASN A 66 -0.35 -17.05 -11.99
C ASN A 66 -1.77 -16.53 -12.23
N LYS A 67 -1.98 -15.22 -12.41
CA LYS A 67 -3.31 -14.63 -12.66
C LYS A 67 -3.28 -13.73 -13.88
N VAL A 68 -4.18 -14.01 -14.83
CA VAL A 68 -4.42 -13.09 -15.95
C VAL A 68 -5.21 -11.90 -15.42
N ALA A 69 -4.60 -10.71 -15.44
CA ALA A 69 -5.25 -9.49 -15.06
C ALA A 69 -6.23 -9.04 -16.17
N MET A 70 -7.34 -8.40 -15.80
CA MET A 70 -8.29 -7.83 -16.76
C MET A 70 -7.70 -6.62 -17.48
N PHE A 71 -7.00 -5.77 -16.74
CA PHE A 71 -6.37 -4.56 -17.25
C PHE A 71 -4.85 -4.69 -17.28
N SER A 72 -4.22 -4.15 -18.32
CA SER A 72 -2.76 -4.15 -18.44
C SER A 72 -2.10 -3.45 -17.24
N GLU A 73 -0.88 -3.85 -16.90
CA GLU A 73 -0.12 -3.20 -15.82
C GLU A 73 0.03 -1.70 -16.09
N ALA A 74 0.39 -1.32 -17.32
CA ALA A 74 0.57 0.07 -17.71
C ALA A 74 -0.70 0.90 -17.46
N GLN A 75 -1.87 0.33 -17.75
CA GLN A 75 -3.17 0.98 -17.53
C GLN A 75 -3.46 1.17 -16.04
N ARG A 76 -3.23 0.13 -15.22
CA ARG A 76 -3.43 0.20 -13.77
C ARG A 76 -2.49 1.21 -13.10
N VAL A 77 -1.23 1.27 -13.52
CA VAL A 77 -0.25 2.28 -13.09
C VAL A 77 -0.70 3.68 -13.49
N SER A 78 -1.13 3.87 -14.75
CA SER A 78 -1.60 5.16 -15.26
C SER A 78 -2.80 5.69 -14.47
N TRP A 79 -3.79 4.86 -14.20
CA TRP A 79 -4.96 5.24 -13.42
C TRP A 79 -4.60 5.71 -12.01
N ILE A 80 -3.78 4.96 -11.31
CA ILE A 80 -3.40 5.33 -9.95
C ILE A 80 -2.57 6.62 -9.95
N LYS A 81 -1.69 6.81 -10.93
CA LYS A 81 -0.93 8.07 -11.08
C LYS A 81 -1.84 9.26 -11.37
N GLU A 82 -2.88 9.07 -12.16
CA GLU A 82 -3.83 10.16 -12.45
C GLU A 82 -4.65 10.53 -11.22
N ILE A 83 -5.15 9.55 -10.46
CA ILE A 83 -5.91 9.76 -9.22
C ILE A 83 -5.09 10.58 -8.20
N TYR A 84 -3.79 10.33 -8.12
CA TYR A 84 -2.92 10.93 -7.09
C TYR A 84 -1.87 11.89 -7.64
N LYS A 85 -2.08 12.46 -8.83
CA LYS A 85 -1.12 13.36 -9.49
C LYS A 85 -0.74 14.58 -8.66
N ASP A 86 -1.66 15.05 -7.81
CA ASP A 86 -1.47 16.24 -6.97
C ASP A 86 -1.11 15.88 -5.51
N GLU A 87 -0.91 14.59 -5.17
CA GLU A 87 -0.54 14.15 -3.83
C GLU A 87 0.97 13.81 -3.74
N PRO A 88 1.81 14.73 -3.21
CA PRO A 88 3.26 14.56 -3.23
C PRO A 88 3.78 13.42 -2.34
N LYS A 89 2.96 12.91 -1.43
CA LYS A 89 3.33 11.79 -0.58
C LYS A 89 3.19 10.44 -1.27
N ILE A 90 2.54 10.37 -2.44
CA ILE A 90 2.25 9.12 -3.12
C ILE A 90 3.19 8.91 -4.29
N ASP A 91 3.85 7.75 -4.30
CA ASP A 91 4.51 7.18 -5.49
C ASP A 91 3.79 5.92 -5.96
N VAL A 92 3.93 5.62 -7.26
CA VAL A 92 3.34 4.42 -7.86
C VAL A 92 4.41 3.67 -8.65
N LEU A 93 4.55 2.37 -8.37
CA LEU A 93 5.45 1.49 -9.09
C LEU A 93 4.83 0.11 -9.35
N ALA A 94 5.37 -0.58 -10.34
CA ALA A 94 5.12 -2.01 -10.52
C ALA A 94 6.35 -2.80 -10.05
N TYR A 95 6.15 -3.99 -9.49
CA TYR A 95 7.24 -4.82 -9.01
C TYR A 95 6.97 -6.31 -9.22
N ASP A 96 8.04 -7.08 -9.29
CA ASP A 96 8.03 -8.53 -9.37
C ASP A 96 8.60 -9.15 -8.10
N GLY A 97 8.20 -10.39 -7.83
CA GLY A 97 8.75 -11.19 -6.73
C GLY A 97 8.17 -10.86 -5.37
N LEU A 98 8.99 -10.98 -4.33
CA LEU A 98 8.52 -10.85 -2.94
C LEU A 98 8.29 -9.38 -2.55
N THR A 99 7.19 -9.13 -1.85
CA THR A 99 6.84 -7.81 -1.33
C THR A 99 7.93 -7.21 -0.44
N VAL A 100 8.58 -8.03 0.38
CA VAL A 100 9.69 -7.58 1.24
C VAL A 100 10.92 -7.12 0.44
N ASN A 101 11.19 -7.69 -0.72
CA ASN A 101 12.25 -7.23 -1.61
C ASN A 101 11.92 -5.87 -2.21
N CYS A 102 10.66 -5.65 -2.58
CA CYS A 102 10.17 -4.33 -2.98
C CYS A 102 10.33 -3.32 -1.84
N CYS A 103 9.91 -3.66 -0.60
CA CYS A 103 10.13 -2.81 0.57
C CYS A 103 11.60 -2.41 0.70
N LYS A 104 12.51 -3.37 0.64
CA LYS A 104 13.96 -3.12 0.73
C LYS A 104 14.46 -2.19 -0.35
N SER A 105 13.99 -2.33 -1.60
CA SER A 105 14.44 -1.51 -2.74
C SER A 105 14.02 -0.04 -2.65
N ILE A 106 12.89 0.24 -1.98
CA ILE A 106 12.35 1.60 -1.81
C ILE A 106 12.58 2.17 -0.40
N GLY A 107 13.25 1.43 0.48
CA GLY A 107 13.47 1.83 1.87
C GLY A 107 12.21 1.82 2.75
N ALA A 108 11.17 1.05 2.38
CA ALA A 108 9.94 0.97 3.16
C ALA A 108 10.10 0.05 4.37
N ASN A 109 9.67 0.54 5.53
CA ASN A 109 9.63 -0.20 6.79
C ASN A 109 8.22 -0.68 7.16
N PHE A 110 7.21 -0.28 6.37
CA PHE A 110 5.83 -0.62 6.60
C PHE A 110 5.18 -1.20 5.35
N ILE A 111 4.30 -2.19 5.55
CA ILE A 111 3.37 -2.69 4.55
C ILE A 111 1.96 -2.36 5.02
N LEU A 112 1.17 -1.71 4.19
CA LEU A 112 -0.25 -1.42 4.47
C LEU A 112 -1.13 -2.52 3.88
N ARG A 113 -2.11 -2.98 4.66
CA ARG A 113 -3.13 -3.93 4.19
C ARG A 113 -4.52 -3.47 4.63
N GLY A 114 -5.47 -3.52 3.71
CA GLY A 114 -6.89 -3.26 3.98
C GLY A 114 -7.61 -4.54 4.41
N ILE A 115 -8.41 -4.48 5.47
CA ILE A 115 -9.18 -5.59 6.02
C ILE A 115 -10.66 -5.27 5.91
N ARG A 116 -11.44 -6.13 5.27
CA ARG A 116 -12.90 -6.01 5.12
C ARG A 116 -13.65 -6.95 6.05
N TYR A 117 -13.15 -8.18 6.18
CA TYR A 117 -13.76 -9.27 6.93
C TYR A 117 -12.73 -9.96 7.82
N VAL A 118 -13.20 -10.68 8.83
CA VAL A 118 -12.34 -11.49 9.72
C VAL A 118 -11.51 -12.50 8.92
N SER A 119 -12.08 -13.11 7.90
CA SER A 119 -11.37 -14.03 7.00
C SER A 119 -10.21 -13.38 6.25
N ASP A 120 -10.35 -12.10 5.85
CA ASP A 120 -9.24 -11.34 5.26
C ASP A 120 -8.11 -11.20 6.29
N PHE A 121 -8.45 -10.89 7.55
CA PHE A 121 -7.46 -10.70 8.62
C PHE A 121 -6.65 -11.98 8.88
N GLU A 122 -7.28 -13.13 8.96
CA GLU A 122 -6.57 -14.40 9.20
C GLU A 122 -5.55 -14.68 8.09
N TYR A 123 -5.94 -14.48 6.83
CA TYR A 123 -5.06 -14.66 5.69
C TYR A 123 -3.93 -13.63 5.64
N GLU A 124 -4.25 -12.35 5.82
CA GLU A 124 -3.27 -11.25 5.77
C GLU A 124 -2.30 -11.30 6.96
N LYS A 125 -2.78 -11.77 8.14
CA LYS A 125 -1.91 -11.99 9.29
C LYS A 125 -0.85 -13.08 9.01
N ALA A 126 -1.25 -14.18 8.40
CA ALA A 126 -0.29 -15.23 8.03
C ALA A 126 0.78 -14.70 7.04
N ILE A 127 0.37 -13.85 6.07
CA ILE A 127 1.30 -13.19 5.17
C ILE A 127 2.22 -12.21 5.93
N ALA A 128 1.68 -11.45 6.89
CA ALA A 128 2.46 -10.53 7.70
C ALA A 128 3.53 -11.24 8.54
N ASP A 129 3.18 -12.36 9.17
CA ASP A 129 4.12 -13.18 9.94
C ASP A 129 5.26 -13.72 9.05
N MET A 130 4.91 -14.16 7.83
CA MET A 130 5.90 -14.62 6.85
C MET A 130 6.80 -13.48 6.37
N ASN A 131 6.24 -12.32 6.07
CA ASN A 131 7.02 -11.14 5.69
C ASN A 131 8.00 -10.72 6.79
N ARG A 132 7.57 -10.72 8.05
CA ARG A 132 8.43 -10.42 9.20
C ARG A 132 9.56 -11.43 9.34
N SER A 133 9.32 -12.71 9.08
CA SER A 133 10.36 -13.75 9.11
C SER A 133 11.39 -13.59 7.98
N LEU A 134 11.02 -12.95 6.87
CA LEU A 134 11.89 -12.69 5.72
C LEU A 134 12.63 -11.33 5.82
N ALA A 135 12.10 -10.39 6.61
CA ALA A 135 12.63 -9.04 6.77
C ALA A 135 12.17 -8.44 8.11
N ASP A 136 13.02 -8.56 9.13
CA ASP A 136 12.76 -8.17 10.54
C ASP A 136 12.51 -6.67 10.74
N ASN A 137 12.88 -5.85 9.78
CA ASN A 137 12.69 -4.40 9.79
C ASN A 137 11.42 -3.94 9.05
N VAL A 138 10.56 -4.86 8.62
CA VAL A 138 9.32 -4.53 7.91
C VAL A 138 8.11 -4.93 8.75
N GLU A 139 7.29 -3.95 9.12
CA GLU A 139 6.07 -4.15 9.92
C GLU A 139 4.83 -4.03 9.04
N THR A 140 3.80 -4.85 9.30
CA THR A 140 2.52 -4.79 8.58
C THR A 140 1.48 -4.04 9.40
N VAL A 141 0.88 -3.01 8.80
CA VAL A 141 -0.19 -2.20 9.37
C VAL A 141 -1.51 -2.58 8.70
N PHE A 142 -2.49 -2.92 9.50
CA PHE A 142 -3.84 -3.23 9.04
C PHE A 142 -4.78 -2.05 9.25
N LEU A 143 -5.47 -1.62 8.19
CA LEU A 143 -6.58 -0.68 8.30
C LEU A 143 -7.89 -1.38 7.92
N THR A 144 -8.90 -1.25 8.77
CA THR A 144 -10.23 -1.76 8.45
C THR A 144 -10.90 -0.88 7.40
N CYS A 145 -11.54 -1.50 6.44
CA CYS A 145 -12.39 -0.85 5.46
C CYS A 145 -13.58 -0.17 6.12
N LEU A 146 -14.04 0.97 5.61
CA LEU A 146 -15.30 1.56 6.04
C LEU A 146 -16.48 0.68 5.59
N PRO A 147 -17.60 0.66 6.35
CA PRO A 147 -18.75 -0.20 6.05
C PRO A 147 -19.28 -0.05 4.63
N GLU A 148 -19.32 1.17 4.10
CA GLU A 148 -19.81 1.47 2.75
C GLU A 148 -18.94 0.87 1.62
N PHE A 149 -17.67 0.56 1.90
CA PHE A 149 -16.75 -0.02 0.92
C PHE A 149 -16.47 -1.51 1.14
N THR A 150 -17.08 -2.13 2.14
CA THR A 150 -16.81 -3.54 2.48
C THR A 150 -17.05 -4.49 1.30
N SER A 151 -18.09 -4.25 0.50
CA SER A 151 -18.41 -5.03 -0.70
C SER A 151 -17.69 -4.54 -1.97
N VAL A 152 -16.97 -3.40 -1.92
CA VAL A 152 -16.32 -2.82 -3.11
C VAL A 152 -14.96 -3.48 -3.35
N ALA A 153 -14.98 -4.70 -3.89
CA ALA A 153 -13.79 -5.48 -4.20
C ALA A 153 -13.55 -5.54 -5.72
N SER A 154 -12.28 -5.45 -6.16
CA SER A 154 -11.93 -5.56 -7.58
C SER A 154 -12.46 -6.84 -8.24
N THR A 155 -12.52 -7.94 -7.49
CA THR A 155 -13.07 -9.20 -8.02
C THR A 155 -14.55 -9.08 -8.38
N LEU A 156 -15.35 -8.46 -7.50
CA LEU A 156 -16.77 -8.23 -7.76
C LEU A 156 -16.96 -7.19 -8.88
N VAL A 157 -16.16 -6.12 -8.90
CA VAL A 157 -16.18 -5.14 -9.97
C VAL A 157 -15.89 -5.79 -11.33
N ARG A 158 -14.87 -6.65 -11.42
CA ARG A 158 -14.58 -7.39 -12.66
C ARG A 158 -15.70 -8.34 -13.07
N ASP A 159 -16.40 -8.92 -12.13
CA ASP A 159 -17.56 -9.78 -12.42
C ASP A 159 -18.70 -8.95 -13.03
N VAL A 160 -19.00 -7.79 -12.46
CA VAL A 160 -20.00 -6.86 -13.04
C VAL A 160 -19.59 -6.42 -14.45
N ILE A 161 -18.32 -6.04 -14.67
CA ILE A 161 -17.80 -5.66 -15.99
C ILE A 161 -18.00 -6.78 -17.02
N LYS A 162 -17.63 -8.03 -16.67
CA LYS A 162 -17.76 -9.20 -17.56
C LYS A 162 -19.20 -9.46 -17.98
N ASN A 163 -20.15 -9.09 -17.14
CA ASN A 163 -21.58 -9.22 -17.40
C ASN A 163 -22.22 -7.94 -18.01
N GLY A 164 -21.40 -6.97 -18.43
CA GLY A 164 -21.86 -5.75 -19.08
C GLY A 164 -22.53 -4.72 -18.16
N GLY A 165 -22.35 -4.86 -16.83
CA GLY A 165 -22.94 -3.95 -15.85
C GLY A 165 -22.10 -2.69 -15.63
N ASP A 166 -22.77 -1.59 -15.24
CA ASP A 166 -22.10 -0.33 -14.88
C ASP A 166 -21.39 -0.44 -13.52
N VAL A 167 -20.13 -0.03 -13.50
CA VAL A 167 -19.27 -0.05 -12.30
C VAL A 167 -18.85 1.35 -11.85
N SER A 168 -19.36 2.41 -12.45
CA SER A 168 -18.95 3.79 -12.18
C SER A 168 -19.05 4.15 -10.69
N GLN A 169 -20.08 3.67 -9.99
CA GLN A 169 -20.29 3.91 -8.56
C GLN A 169 -19.25 3.22 -7.63
N PHE A 170 -18.41 2.33 -8.15
CA PHE A 170 -17.40 1.59 -7.38
C PHE A 170 -15.98 2.06 -7.66
N LEU A 171 -15.83 2.94 -8.64
CA LEU A 171 -14.54 3.40 -9.14
C LEU A 171 -14.32 4.88 -8.86
N PRO A 172 -13.06 5.34 -8.69
CA PRO A 172 -12.73 6.75 -8.74
C PRO A 172 -13.17 7.39 -10.07
N GLU A 173 -13.54 8.67 -10.05
CA GLU A 173 -14.07 9.40 -11.23
C GLU A 173 -13.06 9.50 -12.38
N GLU A 174 -11.76 9.42 -12.07
CA GLU A 174 -10.67 9.42 -13.04
C GLU A 174 -10.61 8.14 -13.89
N ILE A 175 -11.25 7.07 -13.40
CA ILE A 175 -11.26 5.77 -14.10
C ILE A 175 -12.51 5.67 -14.95
N LYS A 176 -12.32 5.75 -16.25
CA LYS A 176 -13.37 5.49 -17.22
C LYS A 176 -13.14 4.14 -17.87
N ILE A 177 -14.08 3.21 -17.66
CA ILE A 177 -14.09 1.91 -18.30
C ILE A 177 -15.22 1.94 -19.32
N ASP A 178 -14.85 1.90 -20.59
CA ASP A 178 -15.84 1.82 -21.67
C ASP A 178 -16.21 0.35 -21.90
N ILE A 179 -17.48 0.04 -21.68
CA ILE A 179 -18.05 -1.30 -21.89
C ILE A 179 -19.01 -1.22 -23.07
N THR A 180 -18.47 -1.37 -24.27
CA THR A 180 -19.29 -1.42 -25.46
C THR A 180 -19.52 -2.87 -25.88
N ASN A 181 -20.78 -3.31 -25.90
CA ASN A 181 -21.22 -4.67 -26.29
C ASN A 181 -20.55 -5.82 -25.49
N GLY A 182 -20.32 -5.65 -24.18
CA GLY A 182 -19.69 -6.67 -23.33
C GLY A 182 -18.19 -6.87 -23.55
N ASN A 183 -17.56 -6.07 -24.41
CA ASN A 183 -16.14 -6.04 -24.63
C ASN A 183 -15.52 -4.77 -24.07
N LEU A 184 -14.41 -4.92 -23.33
CA LEU A 184 -13.59 -3.78 -22.94
C LEU A 184 -13.01 -3.13 -24.22
N VAL A 185 -13.35 -1.88 -24.45
CA VAL A 185 -12.64 -1.07 -25.47
C VAL A 185 -11.27 -0.72 -24.89
N ARG A 186 -10.22 -1.29 -25.52
CA ARG A 186 -8.82 -1.12 -25.13
C ARG A 186 -8.26 0.19 -25.67
#